data_e511c0af40ac4e8d31e91ca6952b27bc
#
_entry.id   e511c0af40ac4e8d31e91ca6952b27bc
#
_cell.length_a   1.000
_cell.length_b   1.000
_cell.length_c   1.000
_cell.angle_alpha   90.00
_cell.angle_beta   90.00
_cell.angle_gamma   90.00
#
_symmetry.space_group_name_H-M   'P 1'
#
loop_
_entity.id
_entity.type
_entity.pdbx_description
1 polymer ?
#
loop_
_entity_poly.entity_id
_entity_poly.type
_entity_poly.pdbx_seq_one_letter_code
_entity_poly.pdbx_strand_id
1 'polypeptide(L)'
;MNPLKKLYLLLALIALSVFALSCATSKANKFIEEGNAAVKEGEQLATEADTKITALAGNLDKFPENRDELKGTAQEIIDRLDKSIAKLREASSKFDEGSKTNLDAPLKEYLSLKSQEFSKHAEHLDVLKGIPNSVMDASIEDRATLDAKFAQIKERVDGLEKEWTDLSNRADKIQE
;
A
#
# COMPACT_ATOMS: atom_id res chain seq x y z
N MET A 1 12.97 9.81 -13.99
CA MET A 1 13.11 9.74 -12.53
C MET A 1 12.07 8.73 -12.05
N ASN A 2 12.51 7.63 -11.45
CA ASN A 2 11.69 6.46 -11.12
C ASN A 2 10.53 6.87 -10.20
N PRO A 3 9.25 6.53 -10.49
CA PRO A 3 8.10 6.93 -9.68
C PRO A 3 8.23 6.48 -8.22
N LEU A 4 8.88 5.35 -7.96
CA LEU A 4 9.19 4.84 -6.63
C LEU A 4 10.05 5.79 -5.79
N LYS A 5 10.99 6.55 -6.39
CA LYS A 5 11.79 7.54 -5.64
C LYS A 5 11.00 8.75 -5.19
N LYS A 6 9.89 9.08 -5.84
CA LYS A 6 8.98 10.15 -5.39
C LYS A 6 8.15 9.73 -4.18
N LEU A 7 7.83 8.43 -4.06
CA LEU A 7 7.09 7.87 -2.93
C LEU A 7 7.89 8.00 -1.62
N TYR A 8 9.22 7.77 -1.66
CA TYR A 8 10.08 7.89 -0.47
C TYR A 8 10.27 9.32 0.04
N LEU A 9 10.15 10.33 -0.81
CA LEU A 9 10.30 11.73 -0.42
C LEU A 9 9.06 12.31 0.29
N LEU A 10 7.88 11.77 0.02
CA LEU A 10 6.63 12.17 0.68
C LEU A 10 6.52 11.69 2.13
N LEU A 11 7.12 10.54 2.44
CA LEU A 11 7.10 9.94 3.79
C LEU A 11 8.00 10.62 4.82
N ALA A 12 9.03 11.35 4.38
CA ALA A 12 9.98 12.01 5.28
C ALA A 12 9.42 13.29 5.91
N LEU A 13 8.27 13.80 5.47
CA LEU A 13 7.71 15.10 5.89
C LEU A 13 6.56 15.03 6.91
N ILE A 14 6.12 13.83 7.32
CA ILE A 14 5.05 13.66 8.34
C ILE A 14 5.57 13.82 9.78
N ALA A 15 6.85 14.09 9.96
CA ALA A 15 7.42 14.29 11.29
C ALA A 15 7.30 15.76 11.71
N LEU A 16 6.55 16.00 12.78
CA LEU A 16 6.58 17.18 13.65
C LEU A 16 5.67 18.36 13.30
N SER A 17 4.43 18.26 13.76
CA SER A 17 3.84 19.41 14.43
C SER A 17 3.20 18.95 15.74
N VAL A 18 3.92 19.16 16.83
CA VAL A 18 3.46 18.96 18.21
C VAL A 18 2.42 20.05 18.51
N PHE A 19 1.14 19.69 18.51
CA PHE A 19 0.10 20.52 19.12
C PHE A 19 -0.25 19.95 20.49
N ALA A 20 0.31 20.57 21.51
CA ALA A 20 -0.11 20.38 22.88
C ALA A 20 -1.41 21.14 23.12
N LEU A 21 -2.56 20.44 23.19
CA LEU A 21 -3.78 20.96 23.83
C LEU A 21 -4.81 19.84 24.05
N SER A 22 -5.21 19.65 25.31
CA SER A 22 -6.35 18.88 25.86
C SER A 22 -6.29 17.33 25.80
N CYS A 23 -6.99 16.65 26.72
CA CYS A 23 -7.09 15.18 26.78
C CYS A 23 -7.63 14.54 25.50
N ALA A 24 -8.44 15.24 24.72
CA ALA A 24 -8.97 14.76 23.43
C ALA A 24 -7.86 14.69 22.37
N THR A 25 -6.97 15.69 22.34
CA THR A 25 -5.79 15.72 21.47
C THR A 25 -4.81 14.62 21.84
N SER A 26 -4.63 14.33 23.13
CA SER A 26 -3.76 13.23 23.59
C SER A 26 -4.25 11.87 23.09
N LYS A 27 -5.57 11.62 23.07
CA LYS A 27 -6.16 10.38 22.56
C LYS A 27 -5.99 10.29 21.04
N ALA A 28 -6.23 11.38 20.31
CA ALA A 28 -6.04 11.43 18.87
C ALA A 28 -4.57 11.21 18.49
N ASN A 29 -3.64 11.85 19.20
CA ASN A 29 -2.20 11.68 18.96
C ASN A 29 -1.78 10.21 19.10
N LYS A 30 -2.32 9.48 20.06
CA LYS A 30 -2.06 8.05 20.20
C LYS A 30 -2.49 7.28 18.95
N PHE A 31 -3.68 7.53 18.40
CA PHE A 31 -4.14 6.89 17.18
C PHE A 31 -3.29 7.28 15.97
N ILE A 32 -2.85 8.52 15.88
CA ILE A 32 -1.93 9.00 14.83
C ILE A 32 -0.59 8.28 14.92
N GLU A 33 0.00 8.16 16.10
CA GLU A 33 1.26 7.45 16.32
C GLU A 33 1.15 5.96 15.96
N GLU A 34 0.09 5.28 16.42
CA GLU A 34 -0.18 3.89 16.10
C GLU A 34 -0.40 3.69 14.59
N GLY A 35 -1.18 4.58 13.96
CA GLY A 35 -1.42 4.58 12.53
C GLY A 35 -0.13 4.76 11.74
N ASN A 36 0.69 5.76 12.08
CA ASN A 36 1.97 6.03 11.43
C ASN A 36 2.97 4.87 11.58
N ALA A 37 2.98 4.21 12.75
CA ALA A 37 3.81 3.02 12.95
C ALA A 37 3.38 1.87 12.03
N ALA A 38 2.08 1.63 11.93
CA ALA A 38 1.52 0.61 11.04
C ALA A 38 1.79 0.93 9.56
N VAL A 39 1.67 2.20 9.13
CA VAL A 39 2.05 2.65 7.78
C VAL A 39 3.51 2.30 7.49
N LYS A 40 4.42 2.69 8.38
CA LYS A 40 5.86 2.45 8.19
C LYS A 40 6.17 0.95 8.00
N GLU A 41 5.59 0.09 8.82
CA GLU A 41 5.77 -1.36 8.69
C GLU A 41 5.15 -1.89 7.39
N GLY A 42 3.94 -1.44 7.04
CA GLY A 42 3.24 -1.83 5.84
C GLY A 42 4.02 -1.48 4.58
N GLU A 43 4.53 -0.27 4.49
CA GLU A 43 5.28 0.20 3.33
C GLU A 43 6.65 -0.46 3.19
N GLN A 44 7.31 -0.77 4.30
CA GLN A 44 8.54 -1.57 4.25
C GLN A 44 8.27 -2.94 3.61
N LEU A 45 7.21 -3.62 4.04
CA LEU A 45 6.81 -4.93 3.49
C LEU A 45 6.40 -4.83 2.01
N ALA A 46 5.70 -3.77 1.62
CA ALA A 46 5.35 -3.51 0.22
C ALA A 46 6.59 -3.31 -0.65
N THR A 47 7.58 -2.56 -0.16
CA THR A 47 8.86 -2.35 -0.86
C THR A 47 9.63 -3.65 -1.04
N GLU A 48 9.65 -4.51 -0.01
CA GLU A 48 10.28 -5.82 -0.10
C GLU A 48 9.56 -6.73 -1.11
N ALA A 49 8.21 -6.65 -1.17
CA ALA A 49 7.42 -7.37 -2.17
C ALA A 49 7.69 -6.86 -3.59
N ASP A 50 7.74 -5.55 -3.81
CA ASP A 50 8.04 -4.94 -5.11
C ASP A 50 9.42 -5.35 -5.65
N THR A 51 10.42 -5.37 -4.78
CA THR A 51 11.76 -5.88 -5.13
C THR A 51 11.69 -7.32 -5.64
N LYS A 52 10.89 -8.17 -4.97
CA LYS A 52 10.72 -9.56 -5.37
C LYS A 52 9.86 -9.72 -6.63
N ILE A 53 8.84 -8.87 -6.83
CA ILE A 53 8.06 -8.82 -8.07
C ILE A 53 8.96 -8.48 -9.26
N THR A 54 9.85 -7.51 -9.09
CA THR A 54 10.83 -7.14 -10.12
C THR A 54 11.77 -8.30 -10.43
N ALA A 55 12.26 -9.01 -9.42
CA ALA A 55 13.09 -10.19 -9.61
C ALA A 55 12.31 -11.35 -10.28
N LEU A 56 11.05 -11.58 -9.89
CA LEU A 56 10.16 -12.56 -10.51
C LEU A 56 9.98 -12.26 -11.99
N ALA A 57 9.68 -10.99 -12.34
CA ALA A 57 9.49 -10.55 -13.73
C ALA A 57 10.73 -10.80 -14.60
N GLY A 58 11.94 -10.58 -14.03
CA GLY A 58 13.21 -10.85 -14.72
C GLY A 58 13.50 -12.34 -15.00
N ASN A 59 12.75 -13.25 -14.39
CA ASN A 59 12.93 -14.69 -14.54
C ASN A 59 11.81 -15.37 -15.36
N LEU A 60 10.94 -14.60 -16.00
CA LEU A 60 9.81 -15.13 -16.77
C LEU A 60 10.15 -15.52 -18.20
N ASP A 61 11.39 -15.36 -18.65
CA ASP A 61 11.77 -15.64 -20.07
C ASP A 61 11.57 -17.11 -20.46
N LYS A 62 11.62 -18.01 -19.49
CA LYS A 62 11.43 -19.46 -19.69
C LYS A 62 10.07 -19.96 -19.21
N PHE A 63 9.12 -19.05 -18.97
CA PHE A 63 7.77 -19.45 -18.57
C PHE A 63 7.05 -20.11 -19.78
N PRO A 64 6.36 -21.24 -19.60
CA PRO A 64 5.97 -21.88 -18.33
C PRO A 64 6.96 -22.93 -17.78
N GLU A 65 8.05 -23.25 -18.50
CA GLU A 65 8.94 -24.37 -18.17
C GLU A 65 9.57 -24.24 -16.78
N ASN A 66 9.87 -23.00 -16.35
CA ASN A 66 10.48 -22.72 -15.05
C ASN A 66 9.47 -22.37 -13.95
N ARG A 67 8.17 -22.61 -14.16
CA ARG A 67 7.10 -22.25 -13.19
C ARG A 67 7.37 -22.79 -11.79
N ASP A 68 7.82 -24.03 -11.67
CA ASP A 68 8.05 -24.67 -10.38
C ASP A 68 9.18 -23.98 -9.60
N GLU A 69 10.18 -23.45 -10.29
CA GLU A 69 11.27 -22.67 -9.70
C GLU A 69 10.76 -21.30 -9.17
N LEU A 70 9.76 -20.72 -9.87
CA LEU A 70 9.19 -19.42 -9.54
C LEU A 70 8.17 -19.47 -8.40
N LYS A 71 7.56 -20.62 -8.11
CA LYS A 71 6.52 -20.77 -7.08
C LYS A 71 6.97 -20.31 -5.69
N GLY A 72 8.19 -20.62 -5.30
CA GLY A 72 8.74 -20.20 -4.00
C GLY A 72 8.78 -18.66 -3.87
N THR A 73 9.32 -18.01 -4.88
CA THR A 73 9.38 -16.53 -4.93
C THR A 73 7.96 -15.93 -5.00
N ALA A 74 7.07 -16.52 -5.79
CA ALA A 74 5.68 -16.06 -5.88
C ALA A 74 4.96 -16.14 -4.52
N GLN A 75 5.13 -17.23 -3.78
CA GLN A 75 4.56 -17.39 -2.44
C GLN A 75 5.14 -16.37 -1.45
N GLU A 76 6.45 -16.13 -1.47
CA GLU A 76 7.08 -15.11 -0.62
C GLU A 76 6.55 -13.70 -0.91
N ILE A 77 6.25 -13.37 -2.17
CA ILE A 77 5.62 -12.09 -2.55
C ILE A 77 4.24 -11.99 -1.93
N ILE A 78 3.41 -13.04 -2.06
CA ILE A 78 2.06 -13.06 -1.48
C ILE A 78 2.11 -12.86 0.02
N ASP A 79 2.98 -13.58 0.73
CA ASP A 79 3.10 -13.49 2.18
C ASP A 79 3.50 -12.07 2.65
N ARG A 80 4.35 -11.37 1.88
CA ARG A 80 4.73 -9.98 2.18
C ARG A 80 3.61 -9.01 1.90
N LEU A 81 2.93 -9.17 0.77
CA LEU A 81 1.77 -8.34 0.42
C LEU A 81 0.64 -8.52 1.43
N ASP A 82 0.35 -9.74 1.88
CA ASP A 82 -0.68 -9.98 2.89
C ASP A 82 -0.36 -9.30 4.22
N LYS A 83 0.89 -9.37 4.67
CA LYS A 83 1.34 -8.65 5.87
C LYS A 83 1.26 -7.13 5.69
N SER A 84 1.69 -6.61 4.54
CA SER A 84 1.59 -5.19 4.22
C SER A 84 0.13 -4.71 4.22
N ILE A 85 -0.76 -5.43 3.55
CA ILE A 85 -2.20 -5.15 3.51
C ILE A 85 -2.79 -5.12 4.92
N ALA A 86 -2.43 -6.07 5.77
CA ALA A 86 -2.89 -6.10 7.17
C ALA A 86 -2.45 -4.84 7.92
N LYS A 87 -1.19 -4.40 7.75
CA LYS A 87 -0.65 -3.20 8.37
C LYS A 87 -1.31 -1.90 7.85
N LEU A 88 -1.53 -1.79 6.55
CA LEU A 88 -2.22 -0.63 5.99
C LEU A 88 -3.70 -0.56 6.41
N ARG A 89 -4.38 -1.69 6.56
CA ARG A 89 -5.73 -1.75 7.13
C ARG A 89 -5.74 -1.38 8.61
N GLU A 90 -4.74 -1.80 9.37
CA GLU A 90 -4.53 -1.38 10.77
C GLU A 90 -4.37 0.15 10.83
N ALA A 91 -3.51 0.74 10.00
CA ALA A 91 -3.32 2.17 9.90
C ALA A 91 -4.62 2.91 9.56
N SER A 92 -5.34 2.44 8.53
CA SER A 92 -6.66 2.97 8.15
C SER A 92 -7.63 2.99 9.33
N SER A 93 -7.71 1.89 10.10
CA SER A 93 -8.56 1.80 11.31
C SER A 93 -8.14 2.81 12.37
N LYS A 94 -6.85 2.99 12.61
CA LYS A 94 -6.33 3.93 13.60
C LYS A 94 -6.65 5.38 13.24
N PHE A 95 -6.48 5.77 11.98
CA PHE A 95 -6.86 7.11 11.53
C PHE A 95 -8.38 7.32 11.59
N ASP A 96 -9.19 6.32 11.25
CA ASP A 96 -10.64 6.38 11.41
C ASP A 96 -11.06 6.53 12.88
N GLU A 97 -10.45 5.77 13.79
CA GLU A 97 -10.67 5.92 15.23
C GLU A 97 -10.28 7.32 15.72
N GLY A 98 -9.14 7.85 15.23
CA GLY A 98 -8.67 9.20 15.52
C GLY A 98 -9.67 10.26 15.05
N SER A 99 -10.22 10.13 13.83
CA SER A 99 -11.18 11.07 13.26
C SER A 99 -12.49 11.17 14.04
N LYS A 100 -12.87 10.14 14.80
CA LYS A 100 -14.08 10.07 15.64
C LYS A 100 -13.89 10.70 17.02
N THR A 101 -12.67 11.15 17.35
CA THR A 101 -12.42 11.84 18.62
C THR A 101 -12.93 13.29 18.59
N ASN A 102 -12.95 13.95 19.74
CA ASN A 102 -13.40 15.35 19.81
C ASN A 102 -12.29 16.32 19.39
N LEU A 103 -12.06 16.40 18.06
CA LEU A 103 -11.10 17.28 17.39
C LEU A 103 -11.83 18.42 16.67
N ASP A 104 -11.07 19.42 16.20
CA ASP A 104 -11.54 20.41 15.26
C ASP A 104 -11.85 19.78 13.88
N ALA A 105 -12.64 20.47 13.07
CA ALA A 105 -13.09 19.95 11.79
C ALA A 105 -11.96 19.66 10.80
N PRO A 106 -10.93 20.51 10.63
CA PRO A 106 -9.82 20.24 9.72
C PRO A 106 -9.06 18.95 10.08
N LEU A 107 -8.74 18.75 11.35
CA LEU A 107 -8.00 17.57 11.78
C LEU A 107 -8.83 16.28 11.64
N LYS A 108 -10.14 16.34 11.89
CA LYS A 108 -11.05 15.22 11.61
C LYS A 108 -11.07 14.84 10.13
N GLU A 109 -11.16 15.86 9.26
CA GLU A 109 -11.17 15.65 7.82
C GLU A 109 -9.85 15.04 7.34
N TYR A 110 -8.72 15.57 7.82
CA TYR A 110 -7.39 15.03 7.55
C TYR A 110 -7.30 13.54 7.91
N LEU A 111 -7.68 13.18 9.13
CA LEU A 111 -7.62 11.79 9.59
C LEU A 111 -8.57 10.88 8.81
N SER A 112 -9.76 11.38 8.44
CA SER A 112 -10.69 10.64 7.59
C SER A 112 -10.11 10.38 6.19
N LEU A 113 -9.44 11.36 5.59
CA LEU A 113 -8.76 11.21 4.31
C LEU A 113 -7.59 10.23 4.39
N LYS A 114 -6.78 10.29 5.45
CA LYS A 114 -5.69 9.32 5.69
C LYS A 114 -6.22 7.89 5.87
N SER A 115 -7.35 7.72 6.56
CA SER A 115 -8.00 6.43 6.67
C SER A 115 -8.40 5.88 5.29
N GLN A 116 -9.04 6.68 4.45
CA GLN A 116 -9.44 6.29 3.11
C GLN A 116 -8.24 6.00 2.20
N GLU A 117 -7.19 6.83 2.28
CA GLU A 117 -5.93 6.66 1.55
C GLU A 117 -5.33 5.27 1.82
N PHE A 118 -5.13 4.90 3.09
CA PHE A 118 -4.52 3.62 3.42
C PHE A 118 -5.44 2.42 3.18
N SER A 119 -6.76 2.60 3.23
CA SER A 119 -7.70 1.59 2.75
C SER A 119 -7.55 1.33 1.26
N LYS A 120 -7.44 2.40 0.43
CA LYS A 120 -7.22 2.28 -1.01
C LYS A 120 -5.85 1.72 -1.36
N HIS A 121 -4.82 2.10 -0.61
CA HIS A 121 -3.49 1.52 -0.78
C HIS A 121 -3.50 0.02 -0.47
N ALA A 122 -4.21 -0.43 0.56
CA ALA A 122 -4.39 -1.86 0.83
C ALA A 122 -5.12 -2.60 -0.31
N GLU A 123 -6.16 -1.97 -0.91
CA GLU A 123 -6.84 -2.52 -2.10
C GLU A 123 -5.89 -2.63 -3.30
N HIS A 124 -5.04 -1.64 -3.52
CA HIS A 124 -4.03 -1.64 -4.58
C HIS A 124 -3.07 -2.83 -4.42
N LEU A 125 -2.54 -3.06 -3.22
CA LEU A 125 -1.67 -4.21 -2.95
C LEU A 125 -2.40 -5.56 -3.08
N ASP A 126 -3.70 -5.61 -2.74
CA ASP A 126 -4.50 -6.81 -2.91
C ASP A 126 -4.67 -7.20 -4.40
N VAL A 127 -4.88 -6.21 -5.26
CA VAL A 127 -4.89 -6.42 -6.72
C VAL A 127 -3.52 -6.84 -7.23
N LEU A 128 -2.43 -6.26 -6.69
CA LEU A 128 -1.05 -6.59 -7.08
C LEU A 128 -0.69 -8.06 -6.80
N LYS A 129 -1.31 -8.71 -5.81
CA LYS A 129 -1.18 -10.18 -5.59
C LYS A 129 -1.60 -11.01 -6.80
N GLY A 130 -2.38 -10.45 -7.71
CA GLY A 130 -2.72 -11.10 -8.97
C GLY A 130 -1.50 -11.49 -9.81
N ILE A 131 -0.37 -10.76 -9.71
CA ILE A 131 0.88 -11.07 -10.44
C ILE A 131 1.46 -12.42 -10.00
N PRO A 132 1.87 -12.62 -8.73
CA PRO A 132 2.41 -13.90 -8.30
C PRO A 132 1.38 -15.04 -8.38
N ASN A 133 0.10 -14.76 -8.11
CA ASN A 133 -0.96 -15.76 -8.28
C ASN A 133 -1.07 -16.25 -9.73
N SER A 134 -0.93 -15.36 -10.72
CA SER A 134 -0.97 -15.75 -12.13
C SER A 134 0.21 -16.64 -12.53
N VAL A 135 1.39 -16.43 -11.94
CA VAL A 135 2.55 -17.30 -12.16
C VAL A 135 2.31 -18.70 -11.61
N MET A 136 1.62 -18.81 -10.48
CA MET A 136 1.30 -20.09 -9.84
C MET A 136 0.10 -20.81 -10.47
N ASP A 137 -0.73 -20.10 -11.22
CA ASP A 137 -1.95 -20.65 -11.84
C ASP A 137 -1.60 -21.65 -12.95
N ALA A 138 -1.88 -22.93 -12.71
CA ALA A 138 -1.61 -24.00 -13.66
C ALA A 138 -2.45 -23.91 -14.96
N SER A 139 -3.54 -23.15 -14.96
CA SER A 139 -4.37 -22.92 -16.15
C SER A 139 -3.75 -21.95 -17.16
N ILE A 140 -2.71 -21.20 -16.77
CA ILE A 140 -1.97 -20.29 -17.64
C ILE A 140 -0.82 -21.09 -18.27
N GLU A 141 -1.04 -21.59 -19.49
CA GLU A 141 -0.14 -22.55 -20.13
C GLU A 141 0.98 -21.90 -20.97
N ASP A 142 0.90 -20.60 -21.24
CA ASP A 142 1.86 -19.89 -22.09
C ASP A 142 2.14 -18.47 -21.62
N ARG A 143 3.24 -17.91 -22.13
CA ARG A 143 3.71 -16.56 -21.78
C ARG A 143 2.75 -15.47 -22.26
N ALA A 144 2.12 -15.60 -23.40
CA ALA A 144 1.22 -14.56 -23.93
C ALA A 144 -0.03 -14.41 -23.06
N THR A 145 -0.58 -15.53 -22.59
CA THR A 145 -1.70 -15.54 -21.63
C THR A 145 -1.31 -14.89 -20.30
N LEU A 146 -0.10 -15.18 -19.80
CA LEU A 146 0.43 -14.55 -18.59
C LEU A 146 0.58 -13.03 -18.76
N ASP A 147 1.17 -12.58 -19.86
CA ASP A 147 1.36 -11.15 -20.16
C ASP A 147 0.02 -10.42 -20.30
N ALA A 148 -0.98 -11.04 -20.92
CA ALA A 148 -2.33 -10.48 -21.00
C ALA A 148 -2.97 -10.33 -19.60
N LYS A 149 -2.75 -11.29 -18.71
CA LYS A 149 -3.22 -11.22 -17.32
C LYS A 149 -2.53 -10.11 -16.55
N PHE A 150 -1.21 -9.96 -16.72
CA PHE A 150 -0.45 -8.88 -16.10
C PHE A 150 -0.91 -7.50 -16.59
N ALA A 151 -1.23 -7.35 -17.87
CA ALA A 151 -1.77 -6.11 -18.41
C ALA A 151 -3.10 -5.71 -17.74
N GLN A 152 -4.01 -6.67 -17.52
CA GLN A 152 -5.27 -6.44 -16.81
C GLN A 152 -5.05 -6.06 -15.35
N ILE A 153 -4.10 -6.71 -14.66
CA ILE A 153 -3.75 -6.39 -13.28
C ILE A 153 -3.18 -4.97 -13.23
N LYS A 154 -2.26 -4.64 -14.14
CA LYS A 154 -1.63 -3.32 -14.22
C LYS A 154 -2.65 -2.20 -14.39
N GLU A 155 -3.63 -2.35 -15.27
CA GLU A 155 -4.69 -1.35 -15.48
C GLU A 155 -5.46 -1.06 -14.18
N ARG A 156 -5.80 -2.10 -13.42
CA ARG A 156 -6.48 -1.96 -12.13
C ARG A 156 -5.59 -1.31 -11.07
N VAL A 157 -4.32 -1.72 -11.02
CA VAL A 157 -3.30 -1.16 -10.11
C VAL A 157 -3.13 0.33 -10.38
N ASP A 158 -2.94 0.75 -11.65
CA ASP A 158 -2.78 2.15 -12.05
C ASP A 158 -4.03 2.99 -11.69
N GLY A 159 -5.23 2.39 -11.78
CA GLY A 159 -6.48 3.04 -11.36
C GLY A 159 -6.53 3.31 -9.86
N LEU A 160 -6.23 2.31 -9.04
CA LEU A 160 -6.20 2.44 -7.58
C LEU A 160 -5.08 3.36 -7.09
N GLU A 161 -3.92 3.37 -7.77
CA GLU A 161 -2.83 4.30 -7.47
C GLU A 161 -3.26 5.76 -7.61
N LYS A 162 -4.04 6.09 -8.64
CA LYS A 162 -4.60 7.43 -8.80
C LYS A 162 -5.58 7.79 -7.68
N GLU A 163 -6.44 6.84 -7.29
CA GLU A 163 -7.41 7.09 -6.23
C GLU A 163 -6.74 7.39 -4.89
N TRP A 164 -5.80 6.55 -4.45
CA TRP A 164 -5.15 6.78 -3.16
C TRP A 164 -4.20 7.99 -3.20
N THR A 165 -3.57 8.28 -4.34
CA THR A 165 -2.73 9.49 -4.52
C THR A 165 -3.59 10.76 -4.43
N ASP A 166 -4.81 10.78 -5.00
CA ASP A 166 -5.73 11.90 -4.86
C ASP A 166 -6.13 12.12 -3.40
N LEU A 167 -6.41 11.06 -2.66
CA LEU A 167 -6.72 11.14 -1.24
C LEU A 167 -5.55 11.70 -0.42
N SER A 168 -4.31 11.27 -0.71
CA SER A 168 -3.10 11.80 -0.08
C SER A 168 -2.94 13.30 -0.36
N ASN A 169 -3.05 13.71 -1.61
CA ASN A 169 -2.93 15.12 -2.02
C ASN A 169 -4.01 15.99 -1.37
N ARG A 170 -5.21 15.47 -1.14
CA ARG A 170 -6.29 16.18 -0.46
C ARG A 170 -6.02 16.31 1.04
N ALA A 171 -5.47 15.27 1.66
CA ALA A 171 -5.07 15.31 3.06
C ALA A 171 -3.96 16.35 3.30
N ASP A 172 -2.96 16.37 2.43
CA ASP A 172 -1.81 17.29 2.55
C ASP A 172 -2.25 18.77 2.45
N LYS A 173 -3.23 19.09 1.60
CA LYS A 173 -3.79 20.46 1.48
C LYS A 173 -4.50 20.97 2.74
N ILE A 174 -4.93 20.09 3.63
CA ILE A 174 -5.53 20.51 4.91
C ILE A 174 -4.47 21.00 5.91
N GLN A 175 -3.21 20.59 5.70
CA GLN A 175 -2.10 20.96 6.57
C GLN A 175 -1.40 22.28 6.16
N GLU A 176 -1.69 22.80 4.97
CA GLU A 176 -1.20 24.09 4.46
C GLU A 176 -2.07 25.26 4.99
#